data_c97f155dc0326df7a38a285e816db1de
#
_entry.id   c97f155dc0326df7a38a285e816db1de
#
_cell.length_a   1.000
_cell.length_b   1.000
_cell.length_c   1.000
_cell.angle_alpha   90.00
_cell.angle_beta   90.00
_cell.angle_gamma   90.00
#
_symmetry.space_group_name_H-M   'P 1'
#
loop_
_entity.id
_entity.type
_entity.pdbx_description
1 polymer ?
#
loop_
_entity_poly.entity_id
_entity_poly.type
_entity_poly.pdbx_seq_one_letter_code
_entity_poly.pdbx_strand_id
1 'polypeptide(L)'
;MSSSDLVNLAQMDGEMQWLAGYGNLTSEKTYRLPTKAAIVYMIALPVWLGTRNMEDMEILNIGSGVFMLSFLLIMILSFPYVSLSSKKRALEKLQDKSWQYDPVKRVLTHWEGSEIVMEYLLSENDHLSAIRWRGDLYGEFFTLEYRRPYPAPYVRILTFIYSKPSDKKDFAAAAQNIAKQMNLPLDENGLYN
;
A
#
# COMPACT_ATOMS: atom_id res chain seq x y z
N MET A 1 1.18 8.55 -8.97
CA MET A 1 1.08 7.63 -10.11
C MET A 1 -0.24 6.89 -10.01
N SER A 2 -0.98 6.82 -11.09
CA SER A 2 -2.39 6.41 -11.11
C SER A 2 -2.55 4.99 -11.69
N SER A 3 -3.78 4.46 -11.68
CA SER A 3 -4.13 3.22 -12.38
C SER A 3 -3.81 3.26 -13.89
N SER A 4 -3.70 4.45 -14.51
CA SER A 4 -3.25 4.61 -15.89
C SER A 4 -1.86 4.04 -16.17
N ASP A 5 -0.98 4.05 -15.17
CA ASP A 5 0.38 3.53 -15.32
C ASP A 5 0.42 1.99 -15.36
N LEU A 6 -0.52 1.33 -14.66
CA LEU A 6 -0.71 -0.12 -14.78
C LEU A 6 -1.27 -0.53 -16.15
N VAL A 7 -2.17 0.29 -16.70
CA VAL A 7 -2.71 0.06 -18.05
C VAL A 7 -1.59 0.16 -19.08
N ASN A 8 -0.69 1.12 -18.93
CA ASN A 8 0.48 1.25 -19.81
C ASN A 8 1.39 0.01 -19.66
N LEU A 9 1.65 -0.44 -18.45
CA LEU A 9 2.45 -1.65 -18.20
C LEU A 9 1.83 -2.91 -18.83
N ALA A 10 0.49 -3.01 -18.84
CA ALA A 10 -0.23 -4.10 -19.50
C ALA A 10 -0.11 -4.12 -21.03
N GLN A 11 0.38 -3.03 -21.65
CA GLN A 11 0.50 -2.87 -23.10
C GLN A 11 1.95 -2.77 -23.60
N MET A 12 2.95 -2.81 -22.70
CA MET A 12 4.35 -2.72 -23.08
C MET A 12 4.83 -4.01 -23.75
N ASP A 13 5.68 -3.86 -24.76
CA ASP A 13 6.34 -4.96 -25.46
C ASP A 13 7.87 -4.77 -25.48
N GLY A 14 8.62 -5.88 -25.44
CA GLY A 14 10.06 -5.88 -25.52
C GLY A 14 10.76 -5.62 -24.19
N GLU A 15 11.76 -4.74 -24.18
CA GLU A 15 12.44 -4.32 -22.97
C GLU A 15 11.48 -3.55 -22.07
N MET A 16 11.27 -4.02 -20.85
CA MET A 16 10.29 -3.47 -19.93
C MET A 16 11.00 -2.85 -18.72
N GLN A 17 10.57 -1.65 -18.36
CA GLN A 17 10.94 -1.01 -17.11
C GLN A 17 9.70 -0.54 -16.37
N TRP A 18 9.60 -0.87 -15.07
CA TRP A 18 8.46 -0.46 -14.25
C TRP A 18 8.88 -0.18 -12.81
N LEU A 19 8.07 0.58 -12.09
CA LEU A 19 8.27 0.84 -10.68
C LEU A 19 7.81 -0.35 -9.82
N ALA A 20 8.46 -0.56 -8.70
CA ALA A 20 8.07 -1.61 -7.75
C ALA A 20 6.73 -1.32 -7.05
N GLY A 21 6.27 -0.06 -7.03
CA GLY A 21 5.05 0.33 -6.34
C GLY A 21 4.14 1.26 -7.12
N TYR A 22 2.87 0.90 -7.17
CA TYR A 22 1.77 1.70 -7.73
C TYR A 22 0.65 1.85 -6.72
N GLY A 23 -0.15 2.90 -6.83
CA GLY A 23 -1.33 3.09 -6.00
C GLY A 23 -2.00 4.42 -6.25
N ASN A 24 -3.30 4.45 -6.05
CA ASN A 24 -4.07 5.66 -6.16
C ASN A 24 -4.43 6.17 -4.77
N LEU A 25 -3.57 6.99 -4.19
CA LEU A 25 -3.79 7.62 -2.90
C LEU A 25 -4.62 8.91 -3.06
N THR A 26 -5.70 8.82 -3.84
CA THR A 26 -6.61 9.97 -3.98
C THR A 26 -7.29 10.27 -2.67
N SER A 27 -6.77 11.20 -1.90
CA SER A 27 -7.65 11.96 -1.01
C SER A 27 -7.01 13.21 -0.44
N GLU A 28 -7.13 14.30 -1.14
CA GLU A 28 -7.13 15.62 -0.51
C GLU A 28 -8.21 15.74 0.59
N LYS A 29 -9.30 14.97 0.50
CA LYS A 29 -10.39 14.98 1.50
C LYS A 29 -9.97 14.43 2.87
N THR A 30 -9.02 13.51 2.93
CA THR A 30 -8.60 12.85 4.19
C THR A 30 -7.62 13.72 5.01
N TYR A 31 -6.91 14.64 4.38
CA TYR A 31 -6.01 15.58 5.10
C TYR A 31 -6.74 16.58 5.99
N ARG A 32 -8.05 16.79 5.82
CA ARG A 32 -8.86 17.68 6.68
C ARG A 32 -9.34 17.01 7.98
N LEU A 33 -9.24 15.70 8.10
CA LEU A 33 -9.67 14.96 9.29
C LEU A 33 -8.84 15.27 10.55
N PRO A 34 -7.48 15.36 10.49
CA PRO A 34 -6.69 15.70 11.67
C PRO A 34 -7.02 17.07 12.23
N THR A 35 -7.34 18.04 11.37
CA THR A 35 -7.73 19.40 11.80
C THR A 35 -9.03 19.36 12.59
N LYS A 36 -10.03 18.58 12.15
CA LYS A 36 -11.30 18.41 12.88
C LYS A 36 -11.09 17.67 14.20
N ALA A 37 -10.26 16.60 14.22
CA ALA A 37 -9.93 15.87 15.44
C ALA A 37 -9.18 16.77 16.44
N ALA A 38 -8.25 17.62 15.98
CA ALA A 38 -7.55 18.58 16.80
C ALA A 38 -8.50 19.62 17.40
N ILE A 39 -9.49 20.10 16.65
CA ILE A 39 -10.52 21.05 17.16
C ILE A 39 -11.34 20.40 18.27
N VAL A 40 -11.80 19.15 18.07
CA VAL A 40 -12.53 18.40 19.11
C VAL A 40 -11.69 18.27 20.38
N TYR A 41 -10.41 17.95 20.25
CA TYR A 41 -9.50 17.83 21.38
C TYR A 41 -9.28 19.17 22.11
N MET A 42 -9.10 20.26 21.35
CA MET A 42 -8.93 21.60 21.91
C MET A 42 -10.13 22.07 22.71
N ILE A 43 -11.33 21.58 22.41
CA ILE A 43 -12.54 21.87 23.17
C ILE A 43 -12.67 20.93 24.38
N ALA A 44 -12.44 19.64 24.19
CA ALA A 44 -12.66 18.64 25.24
C ALA A 44 -11.66 18.75 26.41
N LEU A 45 -10.41 19.10 26.11
CA LEU A 45 -9.34 19.20 27.12
C LEU A 45 -9.61 20.29 28.18
N PRO A 46 -9.95 21.54 27.80
CA PRO A 46 -10.30 22.57 28.78
C PRO A 46 -11.55 22.24 29.62
N VAL A 47 -12.55 21.60 29.01
CA VAL A 47 -13.77 21.16 29.73
C VAL A 47 -13.39 20.13 30.79
N TRP A 48 -12.56 19.13 30.43
CA TRP A 48 -12.09 18.11 31.39
C TRP A 48 -11.25 18.73 32.52
N LEU A 49 -10.31 19.62 32.17
CA LEU A 49 -9.47 20.30 33.17
C LEU A 49 -10.28 21.17 34.11
N GLY A 50 -11.30 21.87 33.60
CA GLY A 50 -12.20 22.71 34.42
C GLY A 50 -13.04 21.88 35.37
N THR A 51 -13.54 20.73 34.93
CA THR A 51 -14.38 19.83 35.78
C THR A 51 -13.58 19.03 36.81
N ARG A 52 -12.29 18.77 36.55
CA ARG A 52 -11.43 17.98 37.44
C ARG A 52 -11.24 18.61 38.84
N ASN A 53 -11.34 19.94 38.95
CA ASN A 53 -11.12 20.68 40.18
C ASN A 53 -12.42 20.96 40.93
N MET A 54 -13.56 20.42 40.51
CA MET A 54 -14.86 20.60 41.19
C MET A 54 -15.03 19.49 42.24
N GLU A 55 -15.51 19.88 43.41
CA GLU A 55 -15.78 18.94 44.52
C GLU A 55 -17.08 18.14 44.29
N ASP A 56 -17.89 18.55 43.33
CA ASP A 56 -19.14 17.89 42.99
C ASP A 56 -18.86 16.63 42.15
N MET A 57 -19.14 15.46 42.71
CA MET A 57 -18.94 14.16 42.09
C MET A 57 -19.75 13.94 40.80
N GLU A 58 -20.92 14.55 40.67
CA GLU A 58 -21.72 14.43 39.45
C GLU A 58 -21.08 15.21 38.29
N ILE A 59 -20.59 16.41 38.55
CA ILE A 59 -19.89 17.23 37.54
C ILE A 59 -18.57 16.58 37.13
N LEU A 60 -17.84 15.99 38.09
CA LEU A 60 -16.60 15.23 37.80
C LEU A 60 -16.87 14.04 36.90
N ASN A 61 -17.94 13.28 37.12
CA ASN A 61 -18.33 12.14 36.33
C ASN A 61 -18.75 12.56 34.90
N ILE A 62 -19.53 13.66 34.77
CA ILE A 62 -19.91 14.19 33.46
C ILE A 62 -18.67 14.65 32.69
N GLY A 63 -17.77 15.40 33.32
CA GLY A 63 -16.54 15.88 32.71
C GLY A 63 -15.64 14.75 32.23
N SER A 64 -15.49 13.71 33.03
CA SER A 64 -14.72 12.49 32.68
C SER A 64 -15.38 11.75 31.55
N GLY A 65 -16.72 11.64 31.54
CA GLY A 65 -17.47 11.02 30.46
C GLY A 65 -17.29 11.76 29.12
N VAL A 66 -17.40 13.09 29.13
CA VAL A 66 -17.18 13.92 27.93
C VAL A 66 -15.75 13.78 27.42
N PHE A 67 -14.76 13.74 28.31
CA PHE A 67 -13.36 13.55 27.91
C PHE A 67 -13.13 12.17 27.27
N MET A 68 -13.61 11.09 27.88
CA MET A 68 -13.50 9.73 27.36
C MET A 68 -14.18 9.59 26.00
N LEU A 69 -15.38 10.15 25.83
CA LEU A 69 -16.12 10.13 24.57
C LEU A 69 -15.38 10.90 23.47
N SER A 70 -14.80 12.05 23.82
CA SER A 70 -13.99 12.87 22.90
C SER A 70 -12.71 12.13 22.48
N PHE A 71 -12.04 11.47 23.41
CA PHE A 71 -10.85 10.65 23.13
C PHE A 71 -11.18 9.50 22.18
N LEU A 72 -12.28 8.80 22.43
CA LEU A 72 -12.75 7.69 21.59
C LEU A 72 -13.10 8.18 20.18
N LEU A 73 -13.75 9.34 20.07
CA LEU A 73 -14.07 9.98 18.78
C LEU A 73 -12.79 10.35 18.01
N ILE A 74 -11.78 10.90 18.70
CA ILE A 74 -10.48 11.23 18.10
C ILE A 74 -9.78 9.97 17.60
N MET A 75 -9.78 8.90 18.38
CA MET A 75 -9.22 7.60 17.99
C MET A 75 -9.89 7.10 16.70
N ILE A 76 -11.22 7.08 16.65
CA ILE A 76 -11.99 6.65 15.47
C ILE A 76 -11.69 7.54 14.25
N LEU A 77 -11.67 8.87 14.44
CA LEU A 77 -11.41 9.81 13.34
C LEU A 77 -9.95 9.81 12.87
N SER A 78 -9.00 9.46 13.74
CA SER A 78 -7.58 9.42 13.42
C SER A 78 -7.16 8.13 12.72
N PHE A 79 -7.89 7.04 12.93
CA PHE A 79 -7.56 5.72 12.36
C PHE A 79 -7.43 5.72 10.83
N PRO A 80 -8.38 6.28 10.05
CA PRO A 80 -8.23 6.37 8.59
C PRO A 80 -7.03 7.20 8.15
N TYR A 81 -6.68 8.26 8.90
CA TYR A 81 -5.53 9.10 8.63
C TYR A 81 -4.21 8.35 8.84
N VAL A 82 -4.07 7.61 9.95
CA VAL A 82 -2.89 6.78 10.22
C VAL A 82 -2.73 5.72 9.14
N SER A 83 -3.81 5.05 8.78
CA SER A 83 -3.82 4.05 7.68
C SER A 83 -3.38 4.67 6.36
N LEU A 84 -3.90 5.84 5.99
CA LEU A 84 -3.56 6.52 4.74
C LEU A 84 -2.11 6.99 4.72
N SER A 85 -1.62 7.58 5.82
CA SER A 85 -0.23 8.03 5.92
C SER A 85 0.76 6.87 5.84
N SER A 86 0.41 5.71 6.41
CA SER A 86 1.19 4.48 6.32
C SER A 86 1.26 3.95 4.90
N LYS A 87 0.12 3.94 4.18
CA LYS A 87 0.05 3.58 2.76
C LYS A 87 0.90 4.50 1.90
N LYS A 88 0.83 5.81 2.15
CA LYS A 88 1.62 6.81 1.43
C LYS A 88 3.12 6.57 1.62
N ARG A 89 3.57 6.39 2.86
CA ARG A 89 5.00 6.10 3.16
C ARG A 89 5.46 4.78 2.54
N ALA A 90 4.62 3.75 2.56
CA ALA A 90 4.93 2.48 1.91
C ALA A 90 5.08 2.64 0.40
N LEU A 91 4.19 3.40 -0.23
CA LEU A 91 4.25 3.66 -1.67
C LEU A 91 5.49 4.51 -2.04
N GLU A 92 5.79 5.57 -1.28
CA GLU A 92 6.98 6.41 -1.48
C GLU A 92 8.26 5.56 -1.46
N LYS A 93 8.40 4.66 -0.50
CA LYS A 93 9.55 3.73 -0.43
C LYS A 93 9.66 2.77 -1.63
N LEU A 94 8.53 2.43 -2.25
CA LEU A 94 8.50 1.54 -3.41
C LEU A 94 8.72 2.31 -4.72
N GLN A 95 8.45 3.62 -4.74
CA GLN A 95 8.64 4.46 -5.94
C GLN A 95 10.12 4.73 -6.25
N ASP A 96 10.99 4.65 -5.24
CA ASP A 96 12.44 4.74 -5.43
C ASP A 96 13.04 3.45 -6.00
N LYS A 97 12.23 2.38 -6.09
CA LYS A 97 12.62 1.07 -6.59
C LYS A 97 12.00 0.82 -7.96
N SER A 98 12.80 0.34 -8.88
CA SER A 98 12.32 -0.05 -10.20
C SER A 98 12.88 -1.39 -10.63
N TRP A 99 12.19 -1.99 -11.58
CA TRP A 99 12.55 -3.25 -12.19
C TRP A 99 12.70 -3.06 -13.69
N GLN A 100 13.68 -3.71 -14.26
CA GLN A 100 13.94 -3.74 -15.69
C GLN A 100 14.11 -5.19 -16.13
N TYR A 101 13.45 -5.54 -17.22
CA TYR A 101 13.60 -6.85 -17.83
C TYR A 101 14.22 -6.71 -19.23
N ASP A 102 15.35 -7.40 -19.45
CA ASP A 102 16.02 -7.53 -20.73
C ASP A 102 15.65 -8.91 -21.34
N PRO A 103 14.82 -8.95 -22.39
CA PRO A 103 14.37 -10.21 -22.99
C PRO A 103 15.49 -10.96 -23.72
N VAL A 104 16.53 -10.25 -24.21
CA VAL A 104 17.64 -10.86 -24.94
C VAL A 104 18.54 -11.62 -23.97
N LYS A 105 18.86 -11.02 -22.85
CA LYS A 105 19.71 -11.63 -21.82
C LYS A 105 18.92 -12.52 -20.85
N ARG A 106 17.58 -12.41 -20.83
CA ARG A 106 16.68 -13.02 -19.86
C ARG A 106 17.06 -12.65 -18.42
N VAL A 107 17.37 -11.36 -18.22
CA VAL A 107 17.78 -10.82 -16.90
C VAL A 107 16.73 -9.87 -16.39
N LEU A 108 16.34 -10.07 -15.14
CA LEU A 108 15.52 -9.16 -14.37
C LEU A 108 16.42 -8.38 -13.41
N THR A 109 16.49 -7.07 -13.57
CA THR A 109 17.36 -6.17 -12.80
C THR A 109 16.54 -5.34 -11.84
N HIS A 110 16.98 -5.28 -10.59
CA HIS A 110 16.41 -4.44 -9.54
C HIS A 110 17.26 -3.18 -9.36
N TRP A 111 16.61 -2.04 -9.43
CA TRP A 111 17.22 -0.72 -9.24
C TRP A 111 16.69 -0.05 -7.97
N GLU A 112 17.56 0.61 -7.20
CA GLU A 112 17.21 1.58 -6.16
C GLU A 112 17.82 2.93 -6.55
N GLY A 113 16.96 3.89 -6.94
CA GLY A 113 17.41 5.12 -7.56
C GLY A 113 18.16 4.86 -8.89
N SER A 114 19.45 5.18 -8.93
CA SER A 114 20.34 4.96 -10.09
C SER A 114 21.28 3.76 -9.95
N GLU A 115 21.19 3.00 -8.86
CA GLU A 115 22.10 1.89 -8.58
C GLU A 115 21.43 0.55 -8.81
N ILE A 116 22.17 -0.38 -9.42
CA ILE A 116 21.75 -1.78 -9.55
C ILE A 116 21.98 -2.47 -8.22
N VAL A 117 20.90 -2.94 -7.58
CA VAL A 117 20.97 -3.66 -6.31
C VAL A 117 21.15 -5.15 -6.55
N MET A 118 20.46 -5.70 -7.54
CA MET A 118 20.47 -7.13 -7.83
C MET A 118 20.05 -7.45 -9.26
N GLU A 119 20.62 -8.53 -9.80
CA GLU A 119 20.26 -9.09 -11.08
C GLU A 119 19.86 -10.56 -10.93
N TYR A 120 18.80 -10.96 -11.62
CA TYR A 120 18.29 -12.32 -11.62
C TYR A 120 18.29 -12.85 -13.05
N LEU A 121 19.09 -13.86 -13.32
CA LEU A 121 19.00 -14.62 -14.56
C LEU A 121 17.80 -15.57 -14.45
N LEU A 122 16.85 -15.44 -15.38
CA LEU A 122 15.63 -16.23 -15.37
C LEU A 122 15.87 -17.66 -15.85
N SER A 123 15.33 -18.61 -15.09
CA SER A 123 15.35 -20.05 -15.40
C SER A 123 13.96 -20.51 -15.85
N GLU A 124 13.90 -21.64 -16.54
CA GLU A 124 12.63 -22.27 -16.95
C GLU A 124 11.79 -22.78 -15.75
N ASN A 125 12.44 -23.01 -14.61
CA ASN A 125 11.76 -23.46 -13.39
C ASN A 125 11.24 -22.31 -12.52
N ASP A 126 11.49 -21.07 -12.93
CA ASP A 126 10.99 -19.90 -12.22
C ASP A 126 9.53 -19.64 -12.59
N HIS A 127 8.81 -18.99 -11.70
CA HIS A 127 7.41 -18.61 -11.93
C HIS A 127 7.06 -17.31 -11.26
N LEU A 128 5.96 -16.71 -11.69
CA LEU A 128 5.36 -15.55 -11.06
C LEU A 128 4.12 -15.97 -10.26
N SER A 129 3.90 -15.32 -9.13
CA SER A 129 2.72 -15.53 -8.30
C SER A 129 2.07 -14.20 -7.98
N ALA A 130 0.82 -14.04 -8.37
CA ALA A 130 0.02 -12.86 -8.09
C ALA A 130 -0.83 -13.09 -6.84
N ILE A 131 -0.61 -12.30 -5.79
CA ILE A 131 -1.17 -12.52 -4.47
C ILE A 131 -1.89 -11.28 -3.98
N ARG A 132 -3.06 -11.49 -3.36
CA ARG A 132 -3.80 -10.50 -2.61
C ARG A 132 -3.42 -10.59 -1.14
N TRP A 133 -3.03 -9.47 -0.57
CA TRP A 133 -2.74 -9.35 0.84
C TRP A 133 -3.79 -8.48 1.53
N ARG A 134 -4.16 -8.88 2.74
CA ARG A 134 -4.97 -8.08 3.65
C ARG A 134 -4.12 -7.72 4.85
N GLY A 135 -3.88 -6.43 5.05
CA GLY A 135 -3.14 -5.92 6.21
C GLY A 135 -4.00 -4.97 7.02
N ASP A 136 -3.98 -5.09 8.34
CA ASP A 136 -4.81 -4.29 9.24
C ASP A 136 -4.60 -2.78 9.08
N LEU A 137 -3.37 -2.35 8.86
CA LEU A 137 -3.01 -0.94 8.69
C LEU A 137 -2.99 -0.46 7.23
N TYR A 138 -2.69 -1.36 6.28
CA TYR A 138 -2.49 -1.02 4.88
C TYR A 138 -3.71 -1.31 4.01
N GLY A 139 -4.73 -1.98 4.57
CA GLY A 139 -5.87 -2.47 3.81
C GLY A 139 -5.47 -3.55 2.81
N GLU A 140 -6.18 -3.62 1.68
CA GLU A 140 -5.88 -4.59 0.65
C GLU A 140 -4.81 -4.06 -0.31
N PHE A 141 -3.87 -4.92 -0.68
CA PHE A 141 -2.88 -4.65 -1.72
C PHE A 141 -2.58 -5.94 -2.50
N PHE A 142 -2.18 -5.77 -3.74
CA PHE A 142 -1.79 -6.86 -4.63
C PHE A 142 -0.27 -6.83 -4.81
N THR A 143 0.34 -8.01 -4.88
CA THR A 143 1.76 -8.17 -5.19
C THR A 143 1.95 -9.18 -6.32
N LEU A 144 2.89 -8.89 -7.20
CA LEU A 144 3.46 -9.88 -8.12
C LEU A 144 4.81 -10.29 -7.57
N GLU A 145 4.96 -11.56 -7.28
CA GLU A 145 6.16 -12.15 -6.70
C GLU A 145 6.87 -13.00 -7.75
N TYR A 146 8.15 -12.73 -7.95
CA TYR A 146 9.03 -13.61 -8.69
C TYR A 146 9.54 -14.69 -7.74
N ARG A 147 9.34 -15.94 -8.11
CA ARG A 147 9.64 -17.11 -7.31
C ARG A 147 10.57 -18.05 -8.06
N ARG A 148 11.62 -18.44 -7.39
CA ARG A 148 12.56 -19.47 -7.81
C ARG A 148 12.30 -20.78 -7.06
N PRO A 149 12.78 -21.93 -7.55
CA PRO A 149 12.66 -23.18 -6.81
C PRO A 149 13.20 -23.07 -5.38
N TYR A 150 12.52 -23.74 -4.45
CA TYR A 150 12.97 -23.83 -3.06
C TYR A 150 14.45 -24.34 -2.99
N PRO A 151 15.32 -23.77 -2.11
CA PRO A 151 15.04 -22.89 -0.98
C PRO A 151 15.18 -21.38 -1.26
N ALA A 152 15.20 -20.94 -2.51
CA ALA A 152 15.38 -19.53 -2.83
C ALA A 152 14.22 -18.66 -2.32
N PRO A 153 14.49 -17.48 -1.75
CA PRO A 153 13.45 -16.56 -1.34
C PRO A 153 12.70 -16.00 -2.56
N TYR A 154 11.41 -15.67 -2.36
CA TYR A 154 10.65 -14.91 -3.36
C TYR A 154 11.02 -13.42 -3.32
N VAL A 155 10.79 -12.74 -4.43
CA VAL A 155 11.05 -11.31 -4.57
C VAL A 155 9.81 -10.62 -5.10
N ARG A 156 9.38 -9.53 -4.45
CA ARG A 156 8.25 -8.73 -4.91
C ARG A 156 8.69 -7.77 -6.00
N ILE A 157 8.18 -7.99 -7.18
CA ILE A 157 8.55 -7.20 -8.37
C ILE A 157 7.53 -6.14 -8.74
N LEU A 158 6.29 -6.27 -8.25
CA LEU A 158 5.23 -5.29 -8.41
C LEU A 158 4.35 -5.30 -7.17
N THR A 159 4.05 -4.12 -6.63
CA THR A 159 3.09 -3.94 -5.53
C THR A 159 2.09 -2.88 -5.92
N PHE A 160 0.81 -3.19 -5.79
CA PHE A 160 -0.27 -2.25 -6.05
C PHE A 160 -1.14 -2.06 -4.81
N ILE A 161 -1.18 -0.82 -4.31
CA ILE A 161 -2.04 -0.45 -3.18
C ILE A 161 -3.44 -0.17 -3.71
N TYR A 162 -4.35 -1.03 -3.33
CA TYR A 162 -5.73 -1.09 -3.82
C TYR A 162 -6.59 0.07 -3.34
N SER A 163 -7.38 0.65 -4.24
CA SER A 163 -8.33 1.70 -3.92
C SER A 163 -9.74 1.49 -4.51
N LYS A 164 -9.85 0.77 -5.64
CA LYS A 164 -11.12 0.55 -6.35
C LYS A 164 -11.23 -0.87 -6.90
N PRO A 165 -12.44 -1.44 -7.05
CA PRO A 165 -12.62 -2.78 -7.64
C PRO A 165 -12.06 -2.95 -9.06
N SER A 166 -12.04 -1.87 -9.87
CA SER A 166 -11.43 -1.86 -11.20
C SER A 166 -9.93 -2.15 -11.18
N ASP A 167 -9.24 -1.69 -10.14
CA ASP A 167 -7.78 -1.74 -10.05
C ASP A 167 -7.27 -3.19 -9.99
N LYS A 168 -8.09 -4.15 -9.52
CA LYS A 168 -7.79 -5.57 -9.55
C LYS A 168 -7.60 -6.09 -10.97
N LYS A 169 -8.46 -5.66 -11.89
CA LYS A 169 -8.39 -6.07 -13.31
C LYS A 169 -7.15 -5.49 -13.97
N ASP A 170 -6.84 -4.23 -13.69
CA ASP A 170 -5.67 -3.56 -14.23
C ASP A 170 -4.38 -4.20 -13.71
N PHE A 171 -4.34 -4.58 -12.43
CA PHE A 171 -3.22 -5.32 -11.84
C PHE A 171 -3.06 -6.70 -12.48
N ALA A 172 -4.15 -7.46 -12.63
CA ALA A 172 -4.11 -8.78 -13.26
C ALA A 172 -3.60 -8.69 -14.70
N ALA A 173 -4.08 -7.72 -15.48
CA ALA A 173 -3.62 -7.50 -16.86
C ALA A 173 -2.12 -7.16 -16.92
N ALA A 174 -1.62 -6.29 -16.01
CA ALA A 174 -0.21 -5.98 -15.93
C ALA A 174 0.63 -7.20 -15.54
N ALA A 175 0.18 -8.00 -14.56
CA ALA A 175 0.86 -9.22 -14.15
C ALA A 175 0.93 -10.25 -15.28
N GLN A 176 -0.17 -10.43 -16.03
CA GLN A 176 -0.21 -11.31 -17.20
C GLN A 176 0.73 -10.85 -18.30
N ASN A 177 0.81 -9.53 -18.57
CA ASN A 177 1.74 -9.02 -19.57
C ASN A 177 3.20 -9.23 -19.14
N ILE A 178 3.56 -8.93 -17.88
CA ILE A 178 4.90 -9.19 -17.35
C ILE A 178 5.25 -10.67 -17.51
N ALA A 179 4.35 -11.57 -17.11
CA ALA A 179 4.56 -13.02 -17.21
C ALA A 179 4.79 -13.47 -18.67
N LYS A 180 3.97 -12.95 -19.58
CA LYS A 180 4.10 -13.21 -21.03
C LYS A 180 5.44 -12.76 -21.58
N GLN A 181 5.87 -11.54 -21.26
CA GLN A 181 7.14 -10.97 -21.74
C GLN A 181 8.35 -11.70 -21.16
N MET A 182 8.28 -12.11 -19.89
CA MET A 182 9.33 -12.90 -19.23
C MET A 182 9.31 -14.38 -19.66
N ASN A 183 8.27 -14.81 -20.37
CA ASN A 183 8.01 -16.22 -20.71
C ASN A 183 8.06 -17.13 -19.48
N LEU A 184 7.37 -16.69 -18.40
CA LEU A 184 7.24 -17.42 -17.13
C LEU A 184 5.78 -17.79 -16.87
N PRO A 185 5.52 -18.95 -16.24
CA PRO A 185 4.18 -19.30 -15.78
C PRO A 185 3.72 -18.34 -14.68
N LEU A 186 2.43 -17.95 -14.72
CA LEU A 186 1.79 -17.09 -13.73
C LEU A 186 0.76 -17.88 -12.92
N ASP A 187 0.93 -17.89 -11.59
CA ASP A 187 -0.08 -18.37 -10.65
C ASP A 187 -0.93 -17.20 -10.15
N GLU A 188 -2.22 -17.18 -10.51
CA GLU A 188 -3.18 -16.16 -10.11
C GLU A 188 -4.11 -16.61 -8.96
N ASN A 189 -3.96 -17.83 -8.45
CA ASN A 189 -4.88 -18.36 -7.43
C ASN A 189 -4.92 -17.47 -6.18
N GLY A 190 -3.80 -16.85 -5.83
CA GLY A 190 -3.70 -15.92 -4.71
C GLY A 190 -4.46 -14.58 -4.89
N LEU A 191 -4.90 -14.23 -6.10
CA LEU A 191 -5.71 -13.02 -6.34
C LEU A 191 -7.20 -13.22 -6.02
N TYR A 192 -7.68 -14.46 -6.03
CA TYR A 192 -9.10 -14.78 -5.98
C TYR A 192 -9.55 -15.39 -4.62
N ASN A 193 -8.58 -15.69 -3.76
CA ASN A 193 -8.79 -16.25 -2.40
C ASN A 193 -8.89 -15.19 -1.30
#